data_b8268817caac6f0edb8daf990546c1fb
#
_entry.id   b8268817caac6f0edb8daf990546c1fb
#
_cell.length_a   1.000
_cell.length_b   1.000
_cell.length_c   1.000
_cell.angle_alpha   90.00
_cell.angle_beta   90.00
_cell.angle_gamma   90.00
#
_symmetry.space_group_name_H-M   'P 1'
#
loop_
_entity.id
_entity.type
_entity.pdbx_description
1 polymer ?
#
loop_
_entity_poly.entity_id
_entity_poly.type
_entity_poly.pdbx_seq_one_letter_code
_entity_poly.pdbx_strand_id
1 'polypeptide(L)'
;MANYYSDYPELEFHLHHPLMERIVELKERGYSDRETYDDAPVDFEDALENYSKVLEIAGDIAANIIEPNSESVDLEGPHLENGRMIYASKTFENIEAMKKAGLTGVEMPRRYGGLNLPITVFTMISEIVSAADSSFQNIWSLQSCIDTLYEFGSEEQRQKYIPRVCAGESMSMDLTEPDAGSDLQRVMLKATFDEKENCWRLNGVKRFIPNGDSDIHLVLARSEEGTRDGRGLSMFIYDKREGGVDVRHIEHKLGIHGSPTCELTYKNAKAELCGSTRLGLIKYVMALMNGARLGIAAQSAGLCHEAYKEALAYARERAQFNKTIIDMPPVYDMLARMKAKVDASRSLLYQTARYVDIYKTLEDIQRERKLTPEERDELKRYSRLADAFTPMSKGMASEYSNQNAYDAISVHGGSGFIMEYKSQRLYRDARIFSIYEGTTQLQVVAASRYISNGTYLNIMREMLSEEVADGFKPLKARVAAMVDQYEAGVAAVKAHESQDVQDFLYRRLYDMNGVILMSLLLLADASRSAELFGKSANIYVRMAESEVAGHMAYIREFKAEDLEWFKAR
;
A
#
# COMPACT_ATOMS: atom_id res chain seq x y z
N MET A 1 9.05 15.25 -22.99
CA MET A 1 9.37 15.47 -21.56
C MET A 1 9.26 14.12 -20.88
N ALA A 2 10.02 13.84 -19.83
CA ALA A 2 9.92 12.60 -19.09
C ALA A 2 8.55 12.48 -18.43
N ASN A 3 7.99 11.27 -18.36
CA ASN A 3 6.69 11.04 -17.75
C ASN A 3 6.67 9.67 -17.04
N TYR A 4 6.31 9.64 -15.76
CA TYR A 4 6.32 8.41 -14.95
C TYR A 4 5.15 7.44 -15.26
N TYR A 5 4.31 7.76 -16.23
CA TYR A 5 3.30 6.85 -16.79
C TYR A 5 3.63 6.46 -18.23
N SER A 6 3.70 7.43 -19.13
CA SER A 6 3.84 7.17 -20.57
C SER A 6 5.17 6.53 -20.95
N ASP A 7 6.22 6.72 -20.15
CA ASP A 7 7.54 6.10 -20.37
C ASP A 7 7.59 4.61 -19.90
N TYR A 8 6.53 4.11 -19.27
CA TYR A 8 6.47 2.76 -18.67
C TYR A 8 5.24 1.99 -19.14
N PRO A 9 5.31 1.29 -20.29
CA PRO A 9 4.17 0.58 -20.90
C PRO A 9 3.58 -0.52 -20.01
N GLU A 10 4.31 -0.97 -18.99
CA GLU A 10 3.81 -1.92 -18.01
C GLU A 10 2.65 -1.35 -17.19
N LEU A 11 2.60 -0.03 -16.95
CA LEU A 11 1.49 0.60 -16.23
C LEU A 11 0.23 0.63 -17.10
N GLU A 12 0.35 1.00 -18.37
CA GLU A 12 -0.75 0.95 -19.32
C GLU A 12 -1.29 -0.47 -19.48
N PHE A 13 -0.39 -1.47 -19.56
CA PHE A 13 -0.79 -2.89 -19.60
C PHE A 13 -1.68 -3.28 -18.42
N HIS A 14 -1.35 -2.83 -17.20
CA HIS A 14 -2.15 -3.14 -16.01
C HIS A 14 -3.47 -2.37 -15.97
N LEU A 15 -3.54 -1.16 -16.54
CA LEU A 15 -4.79 -0.42 -16.69
C LEU A 15 -5.76 -1.15 -17.65
N HIS A 16 -5.25 -1.78 -18.71
CA HIS A 16 -6.05 -2.54 -19.70
C HIS A 16 -6.27 -4.01 -19.30
N HIS A 17 -6.29 -4.32 -17.99
CA HIS A 17 -6.58 -5.68 -17.53
C HIS A 17 -8.07 -6.02 -17.72
N PRO A 18 -8.43 -7.26 -18.13
CA PRO A 18 -9.84 -7.65 -18.38
C PRO A 18 -10.82 -7.36 -17.23
N LEU A 19 -10.37 -7.46 -15.96
CA LEU A 19 -11.23 -7.12 -14.82
C LEU A 19 -11.61 -5.62 -14.76
N MET A 20 -10.92 -4.74 -15.46
CA MET A 20 -11.24 -3.31 -15.45
C MET A 20 -12.61 -3.02 -16.07
N GLU A 21 -13.05 -3.80 -17.05
CA GLU A 21 -14.40 -3.65 -17.62
C GLU A 21 -15.48 -3.78 -16.54
N ARG A 22 -15.37 -4.84 -15.70
CA ARG A 22 -16.33 -5.04 -14.59
C ARG A 22 -16.18 -3.96 -13.50
N ILE A 23 -14.96 -3.55 -13.20
CA ILE A 23 -14.69 -2.49 -12.21
C ILE A 23 -15.35 -1.19 -12.64
N VAL A 24 -15.13 -0.78 -13.89
CA VAL A 24 -15.69 0.48 -14.44
C VAL A 24 -17.21 0.42 -14.49
N GLU A 25 -17.79 -0.69 -14.98
CA GLU A 25 -19.24 -0.88 -15.03
C GLU A 25 -19.88 -0.69 -13.64
N LEU A 26 -19.29 -1.32 -12.60
CA LEU A 26 -19.76 -1.18 -11.22
C LEU A 26 -19.56 0.24 -10.69
N LYS A 27 -18.35 0.81 -10.87
CA LYS A 27 -17.97 2.13 -10.33
C LYS A 27 -18.84 3.22 -10.93
N GLU A 28 -19.08 3.17 -12.24
CA GLU A 28 -19.89 4.14 -12.97
C GLU A 28 -21.41 3.80 -13.00
N ARG A 29 -21.83 2.82 -12.19
CA ARG A 29 -23.27 2.44 -12.09
C ARG A 29 -23.92 2.18 -13.45
N GLY A 30 -23.21 1.46 -14.35
CA GLY A 30 -23.65 1.29 -15.72
C GLY A 30 -23.70 2.60 -16.50
N TYR A 31 -22.79 3.52 -16.22
CA TYR A 31 -22.63 4.83 -16.86
C TYR A 31 -23.81 5.79 -16.66
N SER A 32 -24.56 5.64 -15.56
CA SER A 32 -25.72 6.50 -15.25
C SER A 32 -25.31 7.94 -14.87
N ASP A 33 -24.10 8.15 -14.35
CA ASP A 33 -23.61 9.45 -13.91
C ASP A 33 -23.48 10.48 -15.07
N ARG A 34 -23.34 10.01 -16.33
CA ARG A 34 -23.24 10.85 -17.54
C ARG A 34 -24.45 11.77 -17.75
N GLU A 35 -25.60 11.43 -17.18
CA GLU A 35 -26.81 12.26 -17.27
C GLU A 35 -26.75 13.49 -16.34
N THR A 36 -25.81 13.49 -15.38
CA THR A 36 -25.70 14.50 -14.32
C THR A 36 -24.35 15.25 -14.35
N TYR A 37 -23.28 14.57 -14.74
CA TYR A 37 -21.92 15.10 -14.69
C TYR A 37 -21.27 15.02 -16.07
N ASP A 38 -20.80 16.17 -16.57
CA ASP A 38 -20.17 16.28 -17.89
C ASP A 38 -18.84 15.52 -18.00
N ASP A 39 -18.15 15.30 -16.87
CA ASP A 39 -16.89 14.55 -16.75
C ASP A 39 -17.07 13.05 -16.56
N ALA A 40 -18.31 12.56 -16.43
CA ALA A 40 -18.57 11.14 -16.29
C ALA A 40 -18.47 10.40 -17.64
N PRO A 41 -17.80 9.22 -17.69
CA PRO A 41 -17.61 8.48 -18.93
C PRO A 41 -18.92 7.95 -19.50
N VAL A 42 -18.97 7.87 -20.82
CA VAL A 42 -20.14 7.37 -21.56
C VAL A 42 -20.13 5.85 -21.77
N ASP A 43 -18.94 5.26 -21.75
CA ASP A 43 -18.71 3.82 -21.88
C ASP A 43 -17.33 3.42 -21.31
N PHE A 44 -16.95 2.15 -21.48
CA PHE A 44 -15.70 1.61 -20.95
C PHE A 44 -14.45 2.21 -21.64
N GLU A 45 -14.49 2.41 -22.94
CA GLU A 45 -13.35 2.95 -23.69
C GLU A 45 -13.09 4.40 -23.31
N ASP A 46 -14.14 5.22 -23.19
CA ASP A 46 -14.05 6.59 -22.69
C ASP A 46 -13.54 6.66 -21.24
N ALA A 47 -13.97 5.73 -20.38
CA ALA A 47 -13.45 5.65 -19.02
C ALA A 47 -11.94 5.36 -19.01
N LEU A 48 -11.47 4.39 -19.79
CA LEU A 48 -10.04 4.07 -19.88
C LEU A 48 -9.22 5.23 -20.44
N GLU A 49 -9.73 5.93 -21.45
CA GLU A 49 -9.08 7.13 -22.01
C GLU A 49 -8.96 8.24 -20.94
N ASN A 50 -10.02 8.47 -20.16
CA ASN A 50 -10.01 9.44 -19.06
C ASN A 50 -9.02 9.05 -17.97
N TYR A 51 -8.96 7.77 -17.57
CA TYR A 51 -7.99 7.29 -16.59
C TYR A 51 -6.55 7.40 -17.09
N SER A 52 -6.28 7.07 -18.35
CA SER A 52 -4.96 7.29 -18.98
C SER A 52 -4.55 8.75 -18.95
N LYS A 53 -5.45 9.69 -19.26
CA LYS A 53 -5.16 11.14 -19.16
C LYS A 53 -4.83 11.59 -17.75
N VAL A 54 -5.57 11.09 -16.75
CA VAL A 54 -5.28 11.38 -15.32
C VAL A 54 -3.89 10.85 -14.94
N LEU A 55 -3.55 9.64 -15.37
CA LEU A 55 -2.24 9.03 -15.10
C LEU A 55 -1.10 9.75 -15.83
N GLU A 56 -1.32 10.21 -17.07
CA GLU A 56 -0.36 11.06 -17.79
C GLU A 56 -0.09 12.37 -17.06
N ILE A 57 -1.14 13.04 -16.55
CA ILE A 57 -1.01 14.27 -15.76
C ILE A 57 -0.23 14.00 -14.47
N ALA A 58 -0.56 12.93 -13.76
CA ALA A 58 0.16 12.52 -12.56
C ALA A 58 1.63 12.19 -12.88
N GLY A 59 1.88 11.49 -13.98
CA GLY A 59 3.23 11.15 -14.46
C GLY A 59 4.07 12.36 -14.84
N ASP A 60 3.45 13.36 -15.46
CA ASP A 60 4.11 14.64 -15.80
C ASP A 60 4.48 15.43 -14.54
N ILE A 61 3.56 15.58 -13.59
CA ILE A 61 3.81 16.26 -12.32
C ILE A 61 4.91 15.52 -11.53
N ALA A 62 4.87 14.20 -11.51
CA ALA A 62 5.88 13.38 -10.84
C ALA A 62 7.27 13.61 -11.41
N ALA A 63 7.41 13.59 -12.74
CA ALA A 63 8.71 13.72 -13.43
C ALA A 63 9.27 15.15 -13.43
N ASN A 64 8.40 16.16 -13.57
CA ASN A 64 8.85 17.52 -13.84
C ASN A 64 8.70 18.48 -12.65
N ILE A 65 8.05 18.06 -11.56
CA ILE A 65 7.88 18.87 -10.35
C ILE A 65 8.35 18.09 -9.11
N ILE A 66 7.78 16.91 -8.83
CA ILE A 66 8.03 16.20 -7.58
C ILE A 66 9.46 15.65 -7.51
N GLU A 67 9.89 14.94 -8.55
CA GLU A 67 11.22 14.33 -8.59
C GLU A 67 12.34 15.38 -8.50
N PRO A 68 12.33 16.48 -9.28
CA PRO A 68 13.33 17.55 -9.14
C PRO A 68 13.35 18.21 -7.76
N ASN A 69 12.23 18.27 -7.06
CA ASN A 69 12.13 18.86 -5.73
C ASN A 69 12.61 17.93 -4.60
N SER A 70 12.67 16.62 -4.86
CA SER A 70 12.82 15.58 -3.83
C SER A 70 14.12 15.64 -3.04
N GLU A 71 15.25 16.06 -3.65
CA GLU A 71 16.53 16.22 -2.96
C GLU A 71 16.48 17.38 -1.96
N SER A 72 15.97 18.54 -2.37
CA SER A 72 15.85 19.69 -1.48
C SER A 72 14.87 19.44 -0.35
N VAL A 73 13.77 18.69 -0.61
CA VAL A 73 12.80 18.27 0.42
C VAL A 73 13.43 17.34 1.45
N ASP A 74 14.26 16.37 1.02
CA ASP A 74 14.97 15.46 1.92
C ASP A 74 16.00 16.19 2.81
N LEU A 75 16.68 17.20 2.26
CA LEU A 75 17.69 17.98 2.97
C LEU A 75 17.10 19.01 3.93
N GLU A 76 16.04 19.72 3.53
CA GLU A 76 15.38 20.75 4.34
C GLU A 76 14.51 20.11 5.43
N GLY A 77 13.66 19.16 5.06
CA GLY A 77 12.69 18.53 5.95
C GLY A 77 11.65 19.50 6.54
N PRO A 78 10.59 18.96 7.18
CA PRO A 78 9.63 19.77 7.94
C PRO A 78 10.23 20.23 9.27
N HIS A 79 9.75 21.38 9.76
CA HIS A 79 10.18 21.95 11.05
C HIS A 79 9.01 22.53 11.83
N LEU A 80 9.24 22.84 13.12
CA LEU A 80 8.29 23.53 13.96
C LEU A 80 8.58 25.02 13.99
N GLU A 81 7.57 25.83 13.73
CA GLU A 81 7.62 27.27 13.89
C GLU A 81 6.37 27.75 14.63
N ASN A 82 6.55 28.45 15.75
CA ASN A 82 5.46 28.99 16.58
C ASN A 82 4.39 27.90 16.96
N GLY A 83 4.82 26.67 17.22
CA GLY A 83 3.93 25.56 17.58
C GLY A 83 3.15 24.94 16.41
N ARG A 84 3.48 25.32 15.18
CA ARG A 84 2.90 24.78 13.94
C ARG A 84 3.95 24.00 13.16
N MET A 85 3.51 22.95 12.49
CA MET A 85 4.35 22.22 11.55
C MET A 85 4.41 22.98 10.21
N ILE A 86 5.62 23.21 9.76
CA ILE A 86 5.90 23.82 8.45
C ILE A 86 6.58 22.79 7.58
N TYR A 87 6.05 22.58 6.39
CA TYR A 87 6.68 21.71 5.38
C TYR A 87 7.97 22.31 4.85
N ALA A 88 8.84 21.48 4.29
CA ALA A 88 9.91 21.94 3.42
C ALA A 88 9.33 22.81 2.28
N SER A 89 10.07 23.83 1.88
CA SER A 89 9.58 24.85 0.92
C SER A 89 9.06 24.25 -0.38
N LYS A 90 9.75 23.23 -0.91
CA LYS A 90 9.37 22.56 -2.17
C LYS A 90 8.21 21.56 -2.01
N THR A 91 7.89 21.15 -0.78
CA THR A 91 6.69 20.34 -0.52
C THR A 91 5.40 21.12 -0.83
N PHE A 92 5.37 22.43 -0.55
CA PHE A 92 4.22 23.26 -0.92
C PHE A 92 4.01 23.31 -2.45
N GLU A 93 5.09 23.40 -3.23
CA GLU A 93 5.02 23.38 -4.69
C GLU A 93 4.42 22.06 -5.20
N ASN A 94 4.84 20.94 -4.62
CA ASN A 94 4.31 19.62 -4.94
C ASN A 94 2.81 19.51 -4.60
N ILE A 95 2.41 19.96 -3.41
CA ILE A 95 0.99 19.98 -2.97
C ILE A 95 0.15 20.82 -3.94
N GLU A 96 0.59 22.04 -4.26
CA GLU A 96 -0.15 22.94 -5.14
C GLU A 96 -0.25 22.40 -6.59
N ALA A 97 0.77 21.68 -7.07
CA ALA A 97 0.72 21.04 -8.37
C ALA A 97 -0.38 19.97 -8.43
N MET A 98 -0.43 19.08 -7.41
CA MET A 98 -1.46 18.04 -7.31
C MET A 98 -2.87 18.63 -7.16
N LYS A 99 -3.02 19.67 -6.34
CA LYS A 99 -4.31 20.38 -6.16
C LYS A 99 -4.80 21.03 -7.44
N LYS A 100 -3.93 21.75 -8.16
CA LYS A 100 -4.29 22.41 -9.44
C LYS A 100 -4.68 21.41 -10.52
N ALA A 101 -4.11 20.21 -10.46
CA ALA A 101 -4.47 19.11 -11.35
C ALA A 101 -5.77 18.37 -10.94
N GLY A 102 -6.39 18.74 -9.80
CA GLY A 102 -7.57 18.05 -9.29
C GLY A 102 -7.29 16.66 -8.71
N LEU A 103 -6.02 16.38 -8.36
CA LEU A 103 -5.59 15.07 -7.85
C LEU A 103 -5.72 14.98 -6.32
N THR A 104 -6.86 15.43 -5.79
CA THR A 104 -7.24 15.37 -4.36
C THR A 104 -8.65 14.82 -4.22
N GLY A 105 -8.88 13.89 -3.29
CA GLY A 105 -10.16 13.22 -3.10
C GLY A 105 -10.60 12.41 -4.33
N VAL A 106 -9.65 11.91 -5.11
CA VAL A 106 -9.88 11.35 -6.47
C VAL A 106 -10.79 10.11 -6.50
N GLU A 107 -10.82 9.33 -5.42
CA GLU A 107 -11.66 8.12 -5.31
C GLU A 107 -13.11 8.45 -4.90
N MET A 108 -13.35 9.67 -4.36
CA MET A 108 -14.66 10.07 -3.86
C MET A 108 -15.66 10.26 -4.99
N PRO A 109 -16.96 9.96 -4.73
CA PRO A 109 -18.02 10.18 -5.71
C PRO A 109 -18.11 11.64 -6.16
N ARG A 110 -18.50 11.85 -7.42
CA ARG A 110 -18.67 13.17 -8.05
C ARG A 110 -19.60 14.10 -7.26
N ARG A 111 -20.63 13.54 -6.62
CA ARG A 111 -21.57 14.32 -5.77
C ARG A 111 -20.92 15.03 -4.59
N TYR A 112 -19.70 14.66 -4.21
CA TYR A 112 -18.89 15.32 -3.19
C TYR A 112 -17.69 16.09 -3.78
N GLY A 113 -17.57 16.17 -5.10
CA GLY A 113 -16.48 16.87 -5.79
C GLY A 113 -15.25 16.00 -6.09
N GLY A 114 -15.31 14.68 -5.93
CA GLY A 114 -14.27 13.74 -6.33
C GLY A 114 -14.37 13.34 -7.80
N LEU A 115 -13.38 12.61 -8.29
CA LEU A 115 -13.31 12.12 -9.67
C LEU A 115 -13.95 10.73 -9.86
N ASN A 116 -14.42 10.10 -8.79
CA ASN A 116 -14.96 8.74 -8.81
C ASN A 116 -13.99 7.69 -9.37
N LEU A 117 -12.66 7.90 -9.23
CA LEU A 117 -11.66 6.97 -9.78
C LEU A 117 -11.71 5.61 -9.07
N PRO A 118 -11.47 4.50 -9.80
CA PRO A 118 -11.20 3.20 -9.17
C PRO A 118 -9.97 3.24 -8.27
N ILE A 119 -9.98 2.41 -7.22
CA ILE A 119 -8.84 2.20 -6.30
C ILE A 119 -7.59 1.77 -7.09
N THR A 120 -7.76 0.98 -8.16
CA THR A 120 -6.65 0.57 -9.04
C THR A 120 -5.96 1.80 -9.65
N VAL A 121 -6.70 2.80 -10.12
CA VAL A 121 -6.13 4.04 -10.70
C VAL A 121 -5.45 4.88 -9.62
N PHE A 122 -6.07 5.04 -8.44
CA PHE A 122 -5.44 5.69 -7.29
C PHE A 122 -4.13 4.98 -6.87
N THR A 123 -4.11 3.66 -6.89
CA THR A 123 -2.92 2.84 -6.62
C THR A 123 -1.81 3.11 -7.64
N MET A 124 -2.15 3.29 -8.93
CA MET A 124 -1.19 3.68 -9.98
C MET A 124 -0.62 5.07 -9.73
N ILE A 125 -1.46 6.06 -9.40
CA ILE A 125 -0.99 7.40 -9.04
C ILE A 125 -0.05 7.33 -7.83
N SER A 126 -0.41 6.54 -6.82
CA SER A 126 0.43 6.32 -5.62
C SER A 126 1.80 5.74 -5.96
N GLU A 127 1.87 4.75 -6.86
CA GLU A 127 3.15 4.20 -7.35
C GLU A 127 3.96 5.26 -8.07
N ILE A 128 3.36 6.01 -9.00
CA ILE A 128 3.98 7.08 -9.79
C ILE A 128 4.58 8.16 -8.87
N VAL A 129 3.79 8.65 -7.92
CA VAL A 129 4.23 9.69 -6.97
C VAL A 129 5.35 9.17 -6.07
N SER A 130 5.28 7.91 -5.63
CA SER A 130 6.32 7.31 -4.79
C SER A 130 7.63 7.08 -5.54
N ALA A 131 7.59 6.75 -6.83
CA ALA A 131 8.79 6.65 -7.64
C ALA A 131 9.53 8.00 -7.73
N ALA A 132 8.80 9.10 -7.79
CA ALA A 132 9.36 10.46 -7.77
C ALA A 132 9.87 10.87 -6.38
N ASP A 133 9.02 10.74 -5.35
CA ASP A 133 9.35 11.02 -3.95
C ASP A 133 8.43 10.26 -2.99
N SER A 134 8.96 9.23 -2.35
CA SER A 134 8.22 8.42 -1.37
C SER A 134 7.82 9.20 -0.12
N SER A 135 8.54 10.28 0.25
CA SER A 135 8.16 11.13 1.37
C SER A 135 6.93 11.97 1.04
N PHE A 136 6.85 12.48 -0.18
CA PHE A 136 5.69 13.22 -0.65
C PHE A 136 4.49 12.31 -0.87
N GLN A 137 4.69 11.09 -1.39
CA GLN A 137 3.61 10.13 -1.51
C GLN A 137 2.95 9.84 -0.15
N ASN A 138 3.74 9.74 0.94
CA ASN A 138 3.22 9.54 2.29
C ASN A 138 2.32 10.70 2.77
N ILE A 139 2.56 11.94 2.32
CA ILE A 139 1.68 13.09 2.60
C ILE A 139 0.42 13.02 1.73
N TRP A 140 0.60 12.88 0.42
CA TRP A 140 -0.47 12.96 -0.56
C TRP A 140 -1.49 11.81 -0.42
N SER A 141 -1.02 10.58 -0.16
CA SER A 141 -1.90 9.41 -0.05
C SER A 141 -2.80 9.40 1.18
N LEU A 142 -2.52 10.23 2.20
CA LEU A 142 -3.37 10.33 3.39
C LEU A 142 -4.78 10.87 3.07
N GLN A 143 -5.00 11.46 1.89
CA GLN A 143 -6.35 11.78 1.41
C GLN A 143 -7.27 10.55 1.42
N SER A 144 -6.74 9.33 1.23
CA SER A 144 -7.52 8.09 1.27
C SER A 144 -8.14 7.77 2.65
N CYS A 145 -7.69 8.43 3.72
CA CYS A 145 -8.35 8.33 5.03
C CYS A 145 -9.83 8.75 4.96
N ILE A 146 -10.21 9.58 3.98
CA ILE A 146 -11.59 10.03 3.77
C ILE A 146 -12.55 8.86 3.45
N ASP A 147 -12.04 7.74 2.90
CA ASP A 147 -12.83 6.55 2.62
C ASP A 147 -13.50 5.99 3.88
N THR A 148 -12.80 6.04 5.01
CA THR A 148 -13.36 5.61 6.30
C THR A 148 -14.54 6.49 6.73
N LEU A 149 -14.44 7.78 6.50
CA LEU A 149 -15.54 8.71 6.75
C LEU A 149 -16.68 8.50 5.75
N TYR A 150 -16.37 8.29 4.48
CA TYR A 150 -17.35 7.96 3.44
C TYR A 150 -18.09 6.67 3.75
N GLU A 151 -17.39 5.66 4.24
CA GLU A 151 -17.98 4.35 4.55
C GLU A 151 -18.83 4.38 5.82
N PHE A 152 -18.38 5.04 6.89
CA PHE A 152 -18.95 4.91 8.24
C PHE A 152 -19.53 6.20 8.82
N GLY A 153 -19.23 7.35 8.24
CA GLY A 153 -19.77 8.65 8.69
C GLY A 153 -21.25 8.82 8.36
N SER A 154 -21.91 9.75 9.04
CA SER A 154 -23.27 10.19 8.68
C SER A 154 -23.25 10.99 7.38
N GLU A 155 -24.44 11.15 6.75
CA GLU A 155 -24.51 11.98 5.53
C GLU A 155 -24.13 13.44 5.80
N GLU A 156 -24.45 13.98 6.98
CA GLU A 156 -24.04 15.32 7.39
C GLU A 156 -22.51 15.44 7.48
N GLN A 157 -21.85 14.41 8.02
CA GLN A 157 -20.38 14.34 8.06
C GLN A 157 -19.76 14.21 6.66
N ARG A 158 -20.35 13.40 5.80
CA ARG A 158 -19.91 13.28 4.39
C ARG A 158 -19.99 14.62 3.68
N GLN A 159 -21.14 15.31 3.76
CA GLN A 159 -21.34 16.62 3.14
C GLN A 159 -20.42 17.70 3.73
N LYS A 160 -20.07 17.59 5.00
CA LYS A 160 -19.20 18.57 5.69
C LYS A 160 -17.73 18.40 5.33
N TYR A 161 -17.22 17.16 5.25
CA TYR A 161 -15.78 16.90 5.22
C TYR A 161 -15.26 16.46 3.84
N ILE A 162 -16.02 15.64 3.09
CA ILE A 162 -15.52 15.09 1.81
C ILE A 162 -15.23 16.20 0.79
N PRO A 163 -16.12 17.19 0.56
CA PRO A 163 -15.83 18.29 -0.38
C PRO A 163 -14.57 19.09 -0.02
N ARG A 164 -14.25 19.21 1.27
CA ARG A 164 -13.05 19.91 1.76
C ARG A 164 -11.78 19.17 1.37
N VAL A 165 -11.77 17.83 1.50
CA VAL A 165 -10.63 16.99 1.08
C VAL A 165 -10.52 17.00 -0.44
N CYS A 166 -11.62 16.92 -1.18
CA CYS A 166 -11.61 17.06 -2.63
C CYS A 166 -11.07 18.43 -3.09
N ALA A 167 -11.30 19.48 -2.30
CA ALA A 167 -10.71 20.80 -2.52
C ALA A 167 -9.24 20.93 -2.03
N GLY A 168 -8.66 19.86 -1.48
CA GLY A 168 -7.25 19.77 -1.11
C GLY A 168 -6.94 20.08 0.35
N GLU A 169 -7.91 20.04 1.28
CA GLU A 169 -7.59 19.98 2.71
C GLU A 169 -6.95 18.65 3.06
N SER A 170 -5.95 18.71 3.94
CA SER A 170 -5.12 17.59 4.31
C SER A 170 -5.75 16.71 5.38
N MET A 171 -5.37 15.42 5.40
CA MET A 171 -5.82 14.46 6.41
C MET A 171 -4.67 13.81 7.16
N SER A 172 -4.99 13.29 8.36
CA SER A 172 -4.16 12.35 9.12
C SER A 172 -5.00 11.26 9.77
N MET A 173 -4.34 10.17 10.16
CA MET A 173 -4.91 9.10 10.97
C MET A 173 -4.11 8.95 12.27
N ASP A 174 -4.74 9.30 13.39
CA ASP A 174 -4.11 9.41 14.69
C ASP A 174 -4.39 8.17 15.53
N LEU A 175 -3.65 7.09 15.27
CA LEU A 175 -3.89 5.79 15.88
C LEU A 175 -2.89 5.50 17.01
N THR A 176 -1.60 5.58 16.71
CA THR A 176 -0.49 5.13 17.53
C THR A 176 -0.25 6.01 18.75
N GLU A 177 0.11 5.39 19.88
CA GLU A 177 0.55 6.03 21.11
C GLU A 177 1.91 5.47 21.56
N PRO A 178 2.64 6.10 22.51
CA PRO A 178 3.95 5.61 22.96
C PRO A 178 3.97 4.12 23.35
N ASP A 179 2.90 3.61 23.97
CA ASP A 179 2.77 2.23 24.45
C ASP A 179 1.77 1.39 23.64
N ALA A 180 1.26 1.90 22.51
CA ALA A 180 0.25 1.25 21.68
C ALA A 180 0.55 1.46 20.18
N GLY A 181 1.43 0.62 19.62
CA GLY A 181 1.75 0.59 18.19
C GLY A 181 1.12 -0.62 17.50
N SER A 182 1.79 -1.77 17.49
CA SER A 182 1.24 -3.01 16.93
C SER A 182 0.00 -3.52 17.68
N ASP A 183 -0.07 -3.28 19.00
CA ASP A 183 -1.23 -3.59 19.84
C ASP A 183 -2.05 -2.33 20.12
N LEU A 184 -2.88 -1.94 19.14
CA LEU A 184 -3.77 -0.78 19.27
C LEU A 184 -4.90 -0.97 20.30
N GLN A 185 -5.12 -2.18 20.83
CA GLN A 185 -6.11 -2.37 21.90
C GLN A 185 -5.72 -1.59 23.17
N ARG A 186 -4.44 -1.28 23.32
CA ARG A 186 -3.87 -0.55 24.46
C ARG A 186 -3.96 0.97 24.36
N VAL A 187 -4.55 1.51 23.30
CA VAL A 187 -4.79 2.96 23.15
C VAL A 187 -5.50 3.52 24.37
N MET A 188 -4.97 4.61 24.92
CA MET A 188 -5.42 5.23 26.18
C MET A 188 -5.89 6.69 26.01
N LEU A 189 -5.69 7.34 24.86
CA LEU A 189 -6.25 8.66 24.59
C LEU A 189 -7.74 8.62 24.91
N LYS A 190 -8.18 9.48 25.82
CA LYS A 190 -9.53 9.46 26.39
C LYS A 190 -10.48 10.32 25.55
N ALA A 191 -11.66 9.79 25.25
CA ALA A 191 -12.79 10.54 24.71
C ALA A 191 -13.90 10.59 25.77
N THR A 192 -14.36 11.79 26.12
CA THR A 192 -15.45 12.01 27.08
C THR A 192 -16.54 12.83 26.43
N PHE A 193 -17.79 12.39 26.56
CA PHE A 193 -18.92 13.16 26.04
C PHE A 193 -19.24 14.34 26.94
N ASP A 194 -19.29 15.54 26.37
CA ASP A 194 -19.70 16.79 27.02
C ASP A 194 -21.16 17.04 26.73
N GLU A 195 -22.05 16.76 27.70
CA GLU A 195 -23.49 16.88 27.54
C GLU A 195 -23.94 18.35 27.33
N LYS A 196 -23.17 19.31 27.84
CA LYS A 196 -23.52 20.75 27.73
C LYS A 196 -23.28 21.28 26.33
N GLU A 197 -22.16 20.88 25.75
CA GLU A 197 -21.76 21.31 24.41
C GLU A 197 -22.20 20.30 23.31
N ASN A 198 -22.80 19.17 23.72
CA ASN A 198 -23.21 18.07 22.82
C ASN A 198 -22.09 17.63 21.87
N CYS A 199 -20.90 17.43 22.41
CA CYS A 199 -19.71 17.04 21.64
C CYS A 199 -18.79 16.10 22.43
N TRP A 200 -17.86 15.48 21.75
CA TRP A 200 -16.81 14.70 22.39
C TRP A 200 -15.58 15.57 22.68
N ARG A 201 -14.91 15.29 23.80
CA ARG A 201 -13.67 15.93 24.22
C ARG A 201 -12.53 14.90 24.27
N LEU A 202 -11.49 15.14 23.49
CA LEU A 202 -10.32 14.28 23.42
C LEU A 202 -9.19 14.79 24.30
N ASN A 203 -8.56 13.88 25.07
CA ASN A 203 -7.44 14.18 25.96
C ASN A 203 -6.40 13.06 25.94
N GLY A 204 -5.13 13.39 25.70
CA GLY A 204 -4.03 12.44 25.67
C GLY A 204 -2.96 12.78 24.66
N VAL A 205 -2.15 11.79 24.29
CA VAL A 205 -1.01 11.94 23.39
C VAL A 205 -1.10 10.91 22.26
N LYS A 206 -0.83 11.34 21.04
CA LYS A 206 -0.60 10.48 19.88
C LYS A 206 0.84 10.64 19.40
N ARG A 207 1.45 9.57 18.93
CA ARG A 207 2.85 9.56 18.49
C ARG A 207 3.03 8.88 17.14
N PHE A 208 4.07 9.30 16.42
CA PHE A 208 4.36 8.82 15.07
C PHE A 208 3.25 9.10 14.05
N ILE A 209 2.57 10.25 14.19
CA ILE A 209 1.46 10.61 13.32
C ILE A 209 1.97 11.30 12.07
N PRO A 210 1.83 10.67 10.88
CA PRO A 210 2.22 11.31 9.65
C PRO A 210 1.27 12.48 9.37
N ASN A 211 1.82 13.59 8.90
CA ASN A 211 1.06 14.81 8.60
C ASN A 211 0.22 15.32 9.78
N GLY A 212 0.76 15.25 11.00
CA GLY A 212 0.01 15.46 12.25
C GLY A 212 -0.48 16.90 12.52
N ASP A 213 -0.20 17.88 11.64
CA ASP A 213 -0.81 19.22 11.69
C ASP A 213 -1.82 19.43 10.53
N SER A 214 -2.44 18.36 10.05
CA SER A 214 -3.43 18.37 8.97
C SER A 214 -4.74 19.07 9.37
N ASP A 215 -5.60 19.30 8.37
CA ASP A 215 -6.87 20.01 8.56
C ASP A 215 -7.93 19.13 9.23
N ILE A 216 -7.94 17.82 8.89
CA ILE A 216 -8.92 16.84 9.35
C ILE A 216 -8.18 15.60 9.84
N HIS A 217 -8.54 15.11 11.03
CA HIS A 217 -7.92 13.92 11.62
C HIS A 217 -8.97 12.85 11.90
N LEU A 218 -8.63 11.59 11.62
CA LEU A 218 -9.33 10.42 12.13
C LEU A 218 -8.61 9.90 13.36
N VAL A 219 -9.25 9.99 14.52
CA VAL A 219 -8.62 9.75 15.83
C VAL A 219 -9.22 8.53 16.50
N LEU A 220 -8.38 7.53 16.82
CA LEU A 220 -8.79 6.39 17.64
C LEU A 220 -8.66 6.77 19.12
N ALA A 221 -9.76 6.69 19.88
CA ALA A 221 -9.77 7.05 21.28
C ALA A 221 -10.65 6.11 22.11
N ARG A 222 -10.36 6.03 23.41
CA ARG A 222 -11.13 5.25 24.37
C ARG A 222 -12.33 6.05 24.87
N SER A 223 -13.52 5.61 24.45
CA SER A 223 -14.80 6.21 24.83
C SER A 223 -15.50 5.48 25.99
N GLU A 224 -15.11 4.23 26.27
CA GLU A 224 -15.75 3.40 27.32
C GLU A 224 -14.84 3.31 28.55
N GLU A 225 -15.29 3.90 29.65
CA GLU A 225 -14.56 3.85 30.93
C GLU A 225 -14.40 2.41 31.44
N GLY A 226 -13.26 2.12 32.08
CA GLY A 226 -12.99 0.81 32.69
C GLY A 226 -12.62 -0.31 31.71
N THR A 227 -12.65 -0.07 30.40
CA THR A 227 -12.24 -1.05 29.39
C THR A 227 -10.74 -1.01 29.12
N ARG A 228 -10.16 -2.15 28.72
CA ARG A 228 -8.74 -2.28 28.35
C ARG A 228 -8.52 -3.02 27.02
N ASP A 229 -9.59 -3.36 26.33
CA ASP A 229 -9.57 -4.06 25.04
C ASP A 229 -10.07 -3.16 23.88
N GLY A 230 -10.10 -3.70 22.67
CA GLY A 230 -10.53 -2.99 21.48
C GLY A 230 -12.00 -2.57 21.47
N ARG A 231 -12.84 -3.19 22.32
CA ARG A 231 -14.26 -2.87 22.43
C ARG A 231 -14.53 -1.55 23.17
N GLY A 232 -13.53 -1.00 23.86
CA GLY A 232 -13.63 0.31 24.47
C GLY A 232 -13.25 1.46 23.56
N LEU A 233 -12.88 1.20 22.31
CA LEU A 233 -12.33 2.17 21.38
C LEU A 233 -13.35 2.59 20.32
N SER A 234 -13.41 3.90 20.07
CA SER A 234 -14.27 4.55 19.06
C SER A 234 -13.43 5.41 18.13
N MET A 235 -13.95 5.69 16.94
CA MET A 235 -13.33 6.58 15.95
C MET A 235 -13.95 7.97 16.04
N PHE A 236 -13.12 9.00 15.99
CA PHE A 236 -13.53 10.39 16.05
C PHE A 236 -12.96 11.17 14.86
N ILE A 237 -13.71 12.19 14.44
CA ILE A 237 -13.28 13.20 13.49
C ILE A 237 -12.90 14.44 14.31
N TYR A 238 -11.64 14.87 14.20
CA TYR A 238 -11.18 16.14 14.73
C TYR A 238 -10.93 17.11 13.58
N ASP A 239 -11.53 18.29 13.66
CA ASP A 239 -11.28 19.41 12.75
C ASP A 239 -10.30 20.37 13.43
N LYS A 240 -9.19 20.67 12.79
CA LYS A 240 -8.15 21.57 13.30
C LYS A 240 -8.67 22.95 13.69
N ARG A 241 -9.75 23.40 13.04
CA ARG A 241 -10.42 24.68 13.33
C ARG A 241 -10.99 24.77 14.76
N GLU A 242 -11.26 23.63 15.39
CA GLU A 242 -11.76 23.54 16.77
C GLU A 242 -10.66 23.80 17.82
N GLY A 243 -9.37 23.71 17.45
CA GLY A 243 -8.24 23.88 18.35
C GLY A 243 -8.12 22.77 19.39
N GLY A 244 -7.23 22.96 20.37
CA GLY A 244 -7.02 22.01 21.46
C GLY A 244 -6.06 20.84 21.11
N VAL A 245 -5.38 20.90 19.97
CA VAL A 245 -4.31 19.97 19.59
C VAL A 245 -3.05 20.75 19.28
N ASP A 246 -1.96 20.37 19.91
CA ASP A 246 -0.64 20.96 19.69
C ASP A 246 0.31 19.91 19.09
N VAL A 247 1.07 20.31 18.08
CA VAL A 247 2.23 19.55 17.60
C VAL A 247 3.38 19.77 18.57
N ARG A 248 3.73 18.73 19.33
CA ARG A 248 4.76 18.82 20.36
C ARG A 248 6.16 18.60 19.79
N HIS A 249 6.28 17.71 18.82
CA HIS A 249 7.54 17.30 18.25
C HIS A 249 7.36 16.74 16.84
N ILE A 250 8.36 16.92 15.98
CA ILE A 250 8.50 16.23 14.71
C ILE A 250 9.67 15.26 14.83
N GLU A 251 9.45 13.99 14.54
CA GLU A 251 10.45 12.92 14.71
C GLU A 251 11.59 13.06 13.69
N HIS A 252 12.83 12.96 14.15
CA HIS A 252 14.01 12.80 13.30
C HIS A 252 14.11 11.35 12.83
N LYS A 253 13.93 11.13 11.55
CA LYS A 253 13.80 9.78 10.97
C LYS A 253 15.04 9.38 10.15
N LEU A 254 15.16 8.07 9.90
CA LEU A 254 16.19 7.53 9.00
C LEU A 254 15.97 7.99 7.55
N GLY A 255 14.73 7.99 7.08
CA GLY A 255 14.33 8.34 5.72
C GLY A 255 12.94 8.97 5.68
N ILE A 256 12.40 9.15 4.48
CA ILE A 256 11.16 9.91 4.20
C ILE A 256 11.13 11.23 4.97
N HIS A 257 12.24 11.98 4.90
CA HIS A 257 12.42 13.20 5.70
C HIS A 257 11.38 14.27 5.37
N GLY A 258 10.97 14.40 4.11
CA GLY A 258 9.97 15.38 3.69
C GLY A 258 8.58 15.17 4.32
N SER A 259 8.27 13.95 4.80
CA SER A 259 7.01 13.66 5.47
C SER A 259 7.10 13.99 6.97
N PRO A 260 6.31 14.95 7.49
CA PRO A 260 6.30 15.25 8.92
C PRO A 260 5.64 14.11 9.70
N THR A 261 6.38 13.56 10.67
CA THR A 261 5.86 12.54 11.60
C THR A 261 5.83 13.15 12.99
N CYS A 262 4.63 13.39 13.52
CA CYS A 262 4.43 14.24 14.67
C CYS A 262 4.09 13.48 15.96
N GLU A 263 4.46 14.06 17.10
CA GLU A 263 3.85 13.80 18.40
C GLU A 263 2.80 14.87 18.67
N LEU A 264 1.55 14.46 18.94
CA LEU A 264 0.40 15.34 19.15
C LEU A 264 -0.07 15.27 20.59
N THR A 265 -0.41 16.43 21.17
CA THR A 265 -1.05 16.52 22.47
C THR A 265 -2.47 17.06 22.33
N TYR A 266 -3.45 16.27 22.73
CA TYR A 266 -4.86 16.62 22.78
C TYR A 266 -5.20 17.18 24.16
N LYS A 267 -5.73 18.40 24.20
CA LYS A 267 -6.09 19.14 25.41
C LYS A 267 -7.55 19.59 25.31
N ASN A 268 -8.46 18.74 25.74
CA ASN A 268 -9.89 19.01 25.68
C ASN A 268 -10.39 19.32 24.26
N ALA A 269 -9.76 18.72 23.25
CA ALA A 269 -10.04 18.96 21.85
C ALA A 269 -11.45 18.47 21.47
N LYS A 270 -12.23 19.34 20.83
CA LYS A 270 -13.59 19.02 20.39
C LYS A 270 -13.55 18.12 19.17
N ALA A 271 -14.35 17.05 19.18
CA ALA A 271 -14.41 16.09 18.09
C ALA A 271 -15.83 15.54 17.90
N GLU A 272 -16.07 14.97 16.73
CA GLU A 272 -17.31 14.28 16.36
C GLU A 272 -17.10 12.77 16.35
N LEU A 273 -18.08 12.01 16.85
CA LEU A 273 -18.04 10.56 16.71
C LEU A 273 -18.27 10.15 15.25
N CYS A 274 -17.37 9.36 14.68
CA CYS A 274 -17.54 8.75 13.37
C CYS A 274 -18.18 7.36 13.53
N GLY A 275 -19.37 7.17 12.97
CA GLY A 275 -20.11 5.94 13.10
C GLY A 275 -20.67 5.68 14.51
N SER A 276 -20.44 4.49 15.05
CA SER A 276 -20.93 4.08 16.37
C SER A 276 -19.80 3.89 17.37
N THR A 277 -20.06 4.12 18.65
CA THR A 277 -19.13 3.80 19.73
C THR A 277 -18.78 2.31 19.73
N ARG A 278 -17.59 1.97 20.30
CA ARG A 278 -17.11 0.61 20.51
C ARG A 278 -16.70 -0.16 19.23
N LEU A 279 -16.87 0.42 18.05
CA LEU A 279 -16.51 -0.18 16.76
C LEU A 279 -15.22 0.43 16.17
N GLY A 280 -14.60 1.39 16.83
CA GLY A 280 -13.44 2.12 16.31
C GLY A 280 -12.31 1.21 15.85
N LEU A 281 -11.81 0.33 16.71
CA LEU A 281 -10.72 -0.59 16.35
C LEU A 281 -11.22 -1.79 15.55
N ILE A 282 -12.26 -2.46 16.02
CA ILE A 282 -12.65 -3.78 15.50
C ILE A 282 -13.29 -3.73 14.11
N LYS A 283 -13.74 -2.55 13.68
CA LYS A 283 -14.34 -2.36 12.36
C LYS A 283 -13.67 -1.23 11.59
N TYR A 284 -13.68 -0.01 12.10
CA TYR A 284 -13.28 1.18 11.32
C TYR A 284 -11.77 1.25 11.07
N VAL A 285 -10.95 1.01 12.10
CA VAL A 285 -9.49 0.96 11.93
C VAL A 285 -9.08 -0.24 11.07
N MET A 286 -9.77 -1.37 11.17
CA MET A 286 -9.45 -2.53 10.32
C MET A 286 -9.71 -2.25 8.84
N ALA A 287 -10.79 -1.53 8.50
CA ALA A 287 -11.06 -1.11 7.13
C ALA A 287 -10.02 -0.08 6.65
N LEU A 288 -9.76 0.95 7.46
CA LEU A 288 -8.73 1.97 7.20
C LEU A 288 -7.35 1.34 6.95
N MET A 289 -6.93 0.40 7.81
CA MET A 289 -5.64 -0.29 7.71
C MET A 289 -5.51 -1.15 6.46
N ASN A 290 -6.59 -1.74 5.95
CA ASN A 290 -6.52 -2.51 4.71
C ASN A 290 -6.26 -1.59 3.50
N GLY A 291 -6.89 -0.42 3.44
CA GLY A 291 -6.59 0.62 2.44
C GLY A 291 -5.16 1.14 2.56
N ALA A 292 -4.72 1.47 3.78
CA ALA A 292 -3.36 1.93 4.04
C ALA A 292 -2.30 0.90 3.64
N ARG A 293 -2.52 -0.40 3.89
CA ARG A 293 -1.61 -1.48 3.46
C ARG A 293 -1.45 -1.54 1.95
N LEU A 294 -2.54 -1.36 1.20
CA LEU A 294 -2.49 -1.29 -0.27
C LEU A 294 -1.69 -0.05 -0.72
N GLY A 295 -1.90 1.10 -0.08
CA GLY A 295 -1.12 2.32 -0.31
C GLY A 295 0.38 2.13 -0.07
N ILE A 296 0.77 1.41 1.01
CA ILE A 296 2.18 1.08 1.25
C ILE A 296 2.74 0.08 0.23
N ALA A 297 1.94 -0.85 -0.25
CA ALA A 297 2.36 -1.74 -1.33
C ALA A 297 2.64 -0.96 -2.62
N ALA A 298 1.81 0.03 -2.95
CA ALA A 298 2.02 0.95 -4.09
C ALA A 298 3.28 1.82 -3.89
N GLN A 299 3.44 2.39 -2.69
CA GLN A 299 4.63 3.15 -2.33
C GLN A 299 5.90 2.31 -2.47
N SER A 300 5.86 1.06 -2.03
CA SER A 300 6.97 0.11 -2.14
C SER A 300 7.28 -0.25 -3.59
N ALA A 301 6.26 -0.46 -4.43
CA ALA A 301 6.43 -0.77 -5.84
C ALA A 301 7.08 0.41 -6.59
N GLY A 302 6.65 1.65 -6.30
CA GLY A 302 7.23 2.86 -6.89
C GLY A 302 8.71 3.05 -6.54
N LEU A 303 9.07 2.92 -5.27
CA LEU A 303 10.47 3.01 -4.86
C LEU A 303 11.31 1.83 -5.40
N CYS A 304 10.74 0.62 -5.41
CA CYS A 304 11.39 -0.57 -5.96
C CYS A 304 11.76 -0.37 -7.44
N HIS A 305 10.83 0.22 -8.21
CA HIS A 305 11.06 0.60 -9.60
C HIS A 305 12.12 1.68 -9.75
N GLU A 306 12.05 2.75 -8.98
CA GLU A 306 13.00 3.86 -9.06
C GLU A 306 14.43 3.40 -8.70
N ALA A 307 14.57 2.53 -7.70
CA ALA A 307 15.85 1.93 -7.36
C ALA A 307 16.47 1.13 -8.52
N TYR A 308 15.62 0.37 -9.25
CA TYR A 308 16.05 -0.32 -10.46
C TYR A 308 16.45 0.66 -11.58
N LYS A 309 15.63 1.69 -11.83
CA LYS A 309 15.87 2.71 -12.86
C LYS A 309 17.21 3.42 -12.64
N GLU A 310 17.47 3.88 -11.42
CA GLU A 310 18.74 4.53 -11.04
C GLU A 310 19.94 3.59 -11.20
N ALA A 311 19.83 2.34 -10.75
CA ALA A 311 20.89 1.34 -10.90
C ALA A 311 21.17 1.03 -12.38
N LEU A 312 20.13 0.91 -13.20
CA LEU A 312 20.25 0.66 -14.64
C LEU A 312 20.92 1.83 -15.36
N ALA A 313 20.50 3.07 -15.05
CA ALA A 313 21.08 4.27 -15.65
C ALA A 313 22.59 4.37 -15.33
N TYR A 314 22.96 4.21 -14.06
CA TYR A 314 24.35 4.23 -13.64
C TYR A 314 25.17 3.11 -14.31
N ALA A 315 24.64 1.89 -14.39
CA ALA A 315 25.33 0.75 -14.99
C ALA A 315 25.62 0.92 -16.49
N ARG A 316 24.79 1.68 -17.21
CA ARG A 316 24.96 2.00 -18.64
C ARG A 316 26.09 3.00 -18.88
N GLU A 317 26.34 3.89 -17.96
CA GLU A 317 27.34 4.98 -18.10
C GLU A 317 28.69 4.62 -17.48
N ARG A 318 28.68 3.91 -16.36
CA ARG A 318 29.89 3.59 -15.60
C ARG A 318 30.75 2.56 -16.32
N ALA A 319 31.99 2.91 -16.61
CA ALA A 319 32.97 2.01 -17.20
C ALA A 319 34.03 1.57 -16.17
N GLN A 320 34.34 0.28 -16.14
CA GLN A 320 35.43 -0.34 -15.39
C GLN A 320 36.00 -1.51 -16.24
N PHE A 321 37.30 -1.81 -16.09
CA PHE A 321 37.95 -2.89 -16.82
C PHE A 321 37.74 -2.83 -18.35
N ASN A 322 37.79 -1.60 -18.90
CA ASN A 322 37.62 -1.29 -20.32
C ASN A 322 36.24 -1.64 -20.94
N LYS A 323 35.18 -1.76 -20.14
CA LYS A 323 33.81 -1.95 -20.60
C LYS A 323 32.81 -1.32 -19.62
N THR A 324 31.58 -1.08 -20.07
CA THR A 324 30.50 -0.65 -19.19
C THR A 324 30.17 -1.73 -18.19
N ILE A 325 29.80 -1.36 -16.96
CA ILE A 325 29.53 -2.36 -15.92
C ILE A 325 28.24 -3.14 -16.19
N ILE A 326 27.33 -2.62 -17.01
CA ILE A 326 26.13 -3.34 -17.43
C ILE A 326 26.45 -4.65 -18.17
N ASP A 327 27.62 -4.73 -18.81
CA ASP A 327 28.08 -5.93 -19.55
C ASP A 327 28.78 -6.95 -18.66
N MET A 328 28.84 -6.71 -17.35
CA MET A 328 29.46 -7.60 -16.37
C MET A 328 28.42 -8.59 -15.81
N PRO A 329 28.67 -9.91 -15.84
CA PRO A 329 27.71 -10.93 -15.36
C PRO A 329 27.14 -10.67 -13.97
N PRO A 330 27.91 -10.30 -12.93
CA PRO A 330 27.35 -10.01 -11.62
C PRO A 330 26.41 -8.80 -11.60
N VAL A 331 26.66 -7.80 -12.45
CA VAL A 331 25.84 -6.57 -12.52
C VAL A 331 24.55 -6.82 -13.27
N TYR A 332 24.60 -7.46 -14.45
CA TYR A 332 23.36 -7.74 -15.17
C TYR A 332 22.48 -8.79 -14.46
N ASP A 333 23.05 -9.69 -13.66
CA ASP A 333 22.27 -10.59 -12.78
C ASP A 333 21.50 -9.77 -11.73
N MET A 334 22.17 -8.83 -11.02
CA MET A 334 21.49 -7.95 -10.05
C MET A 334 20.36 -7.15 -10.72
N LEU A 335 20.65 -6.48 -11.85
CA LEU A 335 19.66 -5.67 -12.56
C LEU A 335 18.47 -6.50 -13.06
N ALA A 336 18.72 -7.71 -13.58
CA ALA A 336 17.67 -8.59 -14.05
C ALA A 336 16.76 -9.07 -12.91
N ARG A 337 17.33 -9.37 -11.74
CA ARG A 337 16.58 -9.74 -10.54
C ARG A 337 15.81 -8.56 -9.97
N MET A 338 16.39 -7.35 -9.98
CA MET A 338 15.70 -6.12 -9.58
C MET A 338 14.46 -5.89 -10.45
N LYS A 339 14.59 -5.97 -11.79
CA LYS A 339 13.45 -5.81 -12.71
C LYS A 339 12.37 -6.87 -12.48
N ALA A 340 12.77 -8.14 -12.31
CA ALA A 340 11.83 -9.23 -12.05
C ALA A 340 11.03 -9.02 -10.75
N LYS A 341 11.66 -8.48 -9.69
CA LYS A 341 10.98 -8.11 -8.44
C LYS A 341 10.00 -6.95 -8.64
N VAL A 342 10.36 -5.94 -9.45
CA VAL A 342 9.44 -4.83 -9.79
C VAL A 342 8.19 -5.36 -10.47
N ASP A 343 8.35 -6.16 -11.53
CA ASP A 343 7.22 -6.67 -12.31
C ASP A 343 6.33 -7.61 -11.48
N ALA A 344 6.94 -8.51 -10.70
CA ALA A 344 6.21 -9.38 -9.79
C ALA A 344 5.44 -8.60 -8.70
N SER A 345 6.03 -7.51 -8.17
CA SER A 345 5.37 -6.64 -7.20
C SER A 345 4.17 -5.93 -7.82
N ARG A 346 4.30 -5.42 -9.05
CA ARG A 346 3.20 -4.78 -9.79
C ARG A 346 2.08 -5.77 -10.09
N SER A 347 2.40 -6.99 -10.56
CA SER A 347 1.40 -8.03 -10.82
C SER A 347 0.56 -8.32 -9.56
N LEU A 348 1.21 -8.47 -8.39
CA LEU A 348 0.51 -8.71 -7.12
C LEU A 348 -0.27 -7.47 -6.64
N LEU A 349 0.33 -6.28 -6.72
CA LEU A 349 -0.26 -5.02 -6.31
C LEU A 349 -1.56 -4.73 -7.06
N TYR A 350 -1.49 -4.71 -8.39
CA TYR A 350 -2.64 -4.35 -9.21
C TYR A 350 -3.73 -5.42 -9.21
N GLN A 351 -3.35 -6.70 -9.07
CA GLN A 351 -4.36 -7.74 -8.87
C GLN A 351 -5.09 -7.58 -7.53
N THR A 352 -4.35 -7.20 -6.47
CA THR A 352 -4.94 -6.88 -5.16
C THR A 352 -5.89 -5.67 -5.26
N ALA A 353 -5.44 -4.58 -5.91
CA ALA A 353 -6.24 -3.38 -6.09
C ALA A 353 -7.56 -3.65 -6.82
N ARG A 354 -7.52 -4.44 -7.91
CA ARG A 354 -8.72 -4.84 -8.66
C ARG A 354 -9.71 -5.65 -7.82
N TYR A 355 -9.23 -6.53 -6.94
CA TYR A 355 -10.11 -7.25 -6.03
C TYR A 355 -10.76 -6.32 -4.99
N VAL A 356 -10.00 -5.34 -4.50
CA VAL A 356 -10.50 -4.31 -3.58
C VAL A 356 -11.54 -3.44 -4.28
N ASP A 357 -11.31 -3.01 -5.52
CA ASP A 357 -12.26 -2.23 -6.31
C ASP A 357 -13.64 -2.92 -6.40
N ILE A 358 -13.65 -4.19 -6.79
CA ILE A 358 -14.91 -4.91 -7.00
C ILE A 358 -15.69 -5.04 -5.70
N TYR A 359 -15.06 -5.52 -4.60
CA TYR A 359 -15.80 -5.73 -3.37
C TYR A 359 -16.24 -4.42 -2.72
N LYS A 360 -15.39 -3.39 -2.70
CA LYS A 360 -15.74 -2.08 -2.12
C LYS A 360 -16.85 -1.40 -2.89
N THR A 361 -16.83 -1.47 -4.22
CA THR A 361 -17.87 -0.89 -5.04
C THR A 361 -19.20 -1.65 -4.87
N LEU A 362 -19.17 -2.97 -4.72
CA LEU A 362 -20.37 -3.75 -4.42
C LEU A 362 -20.92 -3.46 -3.01
N GLU A 363 -20.07 -3.24 -2.00
CA GLU A 363 -20.50 -2.77 -0.67
C GLU A 363 -21.17 -1.39 -0.75
N ASP A 364 -20.66 -0.50 -1.62
CA ASP A 364 -21.25 0.81 -1.85
C ASP A 364 -22.62 0.70 -2.52
N ILE A 365 -22.73 -0.09 -3.59
CA ILE A 365 -24.00 -0.39 -4.26
C ILE A 365 -25.02 -0.99 -3.29
N GLN A 366 -24.56 -1.86 -2.37
CA GLN A 366 -25.44 -2.48 -1.37
C GLN A 366 -26.11 -1.47 -0.41
N ARG A 367 -25.48 -0.29 -0.21
CA ARG A 367 -26.08 0.81 0.57
C ARG A 367 -27.19 1.53 -0.19
N GLU A 368 -27.13 1.51 -1.51
CA GLU A 368 -28.11 2.17 -2.40
C GLU A 368 -29.28 1.26 -2.77
N ARG A 369 -29.00 -0.03 -3.01
CA ARG A 369 -29.99 -1.05 -3.42
C ARG A 369 -29.61 -2.46 -3.00
N LYS A 370 -30.56 -3.38 -3.08
CA LYS A 370 -30.25 -4.81 -2.90
C LYS A 370 -29.39 -5.32 -4.06
N LEU A 371 -28.34 -6.07 -3.71
CA LEU A 371 -27.51 -6.77 -4.70
C LEU A 371 -28.27 -7.95 -5.34
N THR A 372 -27.99 -8.23 -6.60
CA THR A 372 -28.43 -9.46 -7.28
C THR A 372 -27.78 -10.70 -6.65
N PRO A 373 -28.25 -11.92 -6.94
CA PRO A 373 -27.56 -13.14 -6.49
C PRO A 373 -26.10 -13.19 -6.95
N GLU A 374 -25.85 -12.85 -8.21
CA GLU A 374 -24.52 -12.84 -8.85
C GLU A 374 -23.60 -11.80 -8.16
N GLU A 375 -24.11 -10.59 -7.92
CA GLU A 375 -23.36 -9.54 -7.23
C GLU A 375 -23.01 -9.93 -5.77
N ARG A 376 -23.89 -10.67 -5.09
CA ARG A 376 -23.60 -11.18 -3.74
C ARG A 376 -22.49 -12.24 -3.75
N ASP A 377 -22.47 -13.11 -4.76
CA ASP A 377 -21.42 -14.11 -4.92
C ASP A 377 -20.08 -13.44 -5.29
N GLU A 378 -20.11 -12.43 -6.17
CA GLU A 378 -18.94 -11.59 -6.47
C GLU A 378 -18.42 -10.88 -5.21
N LEU A 379 -19.27 -10.22 -4.44
CA LEU A 379 -18.89 -9.56 -3.19
C LEU A 379 -18.19 -10.52 -2.23
N LYS A 380 -18.76 -11.70 -2.00
CA LYS A 380 -18.17 -12.71 -1.14
C LYS A 380 -16.82 -13.23 -1.66
N ARG A 381 -16.73 -13.48 -2.97
CA ARG A 381 -15.48 -13.94 -3.62
C ARG A 381 -14.39 -12.91 -3.52
N TYR A 382 -14.66 -11.68 -3.96
CA TYR A 382 -13.64 -10.63 -4.06
C TYR A 382 -13.23 -10.06 -2.71
N SER A 383 -14.14 -9.97 -1.73
CA SER A 383 -13.78 -9.63 -0.35
C SER A 383 -12.80 -10.65 0.23
N ARG A 384 -13.04 -11.96 0.04
CA ARG A 384 -12.12 -13.01 0.50
C ARG A 384 -10.76 -12.95 -0.19
N LEU A 385 -10.72 -12.69 -1.51
CA LEU A 385 -9.48 -12.54 -2.27
C LEU A 385 -8.71 -11.30 -1.82
N ALA A 386 -9.35 -10.16 -1.68
CA ALA A 386 -8.73 -8.94 -1.21
C ALA A 386 -8.13 -9.10 0.19
N ASP A 387 -8.86 -9.72 1.12
CA ASP A 387 -8.38 -10.01 2.48
C ASP A 387 -7.15 -10.92 2.50
N ALA A 388 -7.06 -11.90 1.59
CA ALA A 388 -5.92 -12.80 1.47
C ALA A 388 -4.72 -12.10 0.79
N PHE A 389 -4.96 -11.30 -0.25
CA PHE A 389 -3.90 -10.69 -1.05
C PHE A 389 -3.29 -9.45 -0.42
N THR A 390 -4.05 -8.64 0.32
CA THR A 390 -3.56 -7.40 0.94
C THR A 390 -2.32 -7.61 1.82
N PRO A 391 -2.28 -8.55 2.79
CA PRO A 391 -1.06 -8.78 3.57
C PRO A 391 0.11 -9.32 2.74
N MET A 392 -0.17 -10.10 1.69
CA MET A 392 0.88 -10.56 0.75
C MET A 392 1.46 -9.39 -0.03
N SER A 393 0.61 -8.54 -0.63
CA SER A 393 1.03 -7.39 -1.43
C SER A 393 1.90 -6.43 -0.60
N LYS A 394 1.43 -6.03 0.58
CA LYS A 394 2.18 -5.13 1.47
C LYS A 394 3.50 -5.75 1.92
N GLY A 395 3.51 -6.98 2.39
CA GLY A 395 4.71 -7.61 2.93
C GLY A 395 5.76 -7.85 1.85
N MET A 396 5.39 -8.48 0.73
CA MET A 396 6.32 -8.82 -0.34
C MET A 396 6.90 -7.56 -1.03
N ALA A 397 6.05 -6.59 -1.39
CA ALA A 397 6.52 -5.35 -2.03
C ALA A 397 7.46 -4.56 -1.11
N SER A 398 7.17 -4.46 0.20
CA SER A 398 8.03 -3.74 1.14
C SER A 398 9.39 -4.41 1.35
N GLU A 399 9.46 -5.73 1.37
CA GLU A 399 10.75 -6.45 1.43
C GLU A 399 11.54 -6.28 0.12
N TYR A 400 10.88 -6.36 -1.04
CA TYR A 400 11.53 -6.19 -2.33
C TYR A 400 12.03 -4.76 -2.58
N SER A 401 11.31 -3.74 -2.10
CA SER A 401 11.79 -2.37 -2.17
C SER A 401 13.10 -2.17 -1.38
N ASN A 402 13.19 -2.77 -0.16
CA ASN A 402 14.43 -2.76 0.62
C ASN A 402 15.59 -3.48 -0.09
N GLN A 403 15.31 -4.63 -0.69
CA GLN A 403 16.33 -5.39 -1.43
C GLN A 403 16.79 -4.65 -2.68
N ASN A 404 15.87 -4.08 -3.47
CA ASN A 404 16.23 -3.32 -4.67
C ASN A 404 17.00 -2.04 -4.33
N ALA A 405 16.63 -1.33 -3.26
CA ALA A 405 17.37 -0.17 -2.80
C ALA A 405 18.80 -0.53 -2.32
N TYR A 406 18.97 -1.66 -1.64
CA TYR A 406 20.27 -2.21 -1.29
C TYR A 406 21.11 -2.56 -2.54
N ASP A 407 20.50 -3.26 -3.51
CA ASP A 407 21.16 -3.65 -4.75
C ASP A 407 21.54 -2.42 -5.59
N ALA A 408 20.72 -1.36 -5.59
CA ALA A 408 21.02 -0.10 -6.27
C ALA A 408 22.31 0.55 -5.72
N ILE A 409 22.48 0.61 -4.41
CA ILE A 409 23.75 1.08 -3.79
C ILE A 409 24.89 0.18 -4.22
N SER A 410 24.70 -1.13 -4.26
CA SER A 410 25.72 -2.10 -4.66
C SER A 410 26.18 -1.89 -6.11
N VAL A 411 25.25 -1.62 -7.03
CA VAL A 411 25.56 -1.31 -8.44
C VAL A 411 26.34 0.00 -8.57
N HIS A 412 26.00 1.03 -7.77
CA HIS A 412 26.73 2.30 -7.75
C HIS A 412 28.12 2.18 -7.07
N GLY A 413 28.32 1.16 -6.22
CA GLY A 413 29.54 1.02 -5.44
C GLY A 413 29.74 2.19 -4.47
N GLY A 414 30.97 2.72 -4.36
CA GLY A 414 31.26 3.85 -3.47
C GLY A 414 30.42 5.11 -3.74
N SER A 415 30.06 5.37 -5.00
CA SER A 415 29.16 6.48 -5.37
C SER A 415 27.79 6.35 -4.73
N GLY A 416 27.25 5.14 -4.61
CA GLY A 416 25.94 4.91 -4.01
C GLY A 416 25.84 5.17 -2.52
N PHE A 417 27.00 5.35 -1.85
CA PHE A 417 27.07 5.61 -0.41
C PHE A 417 27.16 7.09 -0.06
N ILE A 418 27.35 7.98 -1.05
CA ILE A 418 27.48 9.41 -0.83
C ILE A 418 26.18 10.15 -1.13
N MET A 419 25.95 11.28 -0.43
CA MET A 419 24.67 11.99 -0.41
C MET A 419 24.26 12.59 -1.76
N GLU A 420 25.20 12.83 -2.66
CA GLU A 420 25.02 13.38 -4.01
C GLU A 420 24.35 12.39 -4.99
N TYR A 421 24.22 11.12 -4.61
CA TYR A 421 23.53 10.11 -5.42
C TYR A 421 22.21 9.70 -4.78
N LYS A 422 21.14 9.65 -5.56
CA LYS A 422 19.78 9.34 -5.14
C LYS A 422 19.67 7.96 -4.45
N SER A 423 20.48 6.99 -4.83
CA SER A 423 20.41 5.61 -4.33
C SER A 423 20.48 5.49 -2.80
N GLN A 424 21.26 6.34 -2.10
CA GLN A 424 21.30 6.36 -0.64
C GLN A 424 19.97 6.83 -0.02
N ARG A 425 19.28 7.81 -0.64
CA ARG A 425 17.97 8.27 -0.19
C ARG A 425 16.93 7.18 -0.35
N LEU A 426 16.88 6.53 -1.52
CA LEU A 426 15.98 5.40 -1.77
C LEU A 426 16.16 4.28 -0.73
N TYR A 427 17.41 3.98 -0.34
CA TYR A 427 17.69 2.98 0.69
C TYR A 427 17.19 3.40 2.09
N ARG A 428 17.38 4.66 2.47
CA ARG A 428 16.88 5.20 3.74
C ARG A 428 15.34 5.18 3.78
N ASP A 429 14.70 5.59 2.70
CA ASP A 429 13.24 5.68 2.58
C ASP A 429 12.58 4.30 2.57
N ALA A 430 13.13 3.33 1.84
CA ALA A 430 12.59 1.98 1.75
C ALA A 430 12.43 1.30 3.11
N ARG A 431 13.30 1.64 4.08
CA ARG A 431 13.36 0.90 5.34
C ARG A 431 12.06 0.96 6.16
N ILE A 432 11.34 2.08 6.10
CA ILE A 432 10.10 2.22 6.88
C ILE A 432 8.95 1.34 6.35
N PHE A 433 8.94 0.98 5.06
CA PHE A 433 7.81 0.28 4.43
C PHE A 433 7.55 -1.10 5.03
N SER A 434 8.56 -1.79 5.53
CA SER A 434 8.40 -3.06 6.23
C SER A 434 8.06 -2.92 7.73
N ILE A 435 7.89 -1.67 8.22
CA ILE A 435 7.65 -1.38 9.64
C ILE A 435 6.24 -0.81 9.86
N TYR A 436 5.89 0.33 9.23
CA TYR A 436 4.62 1.01 9.50
C TYR A 436 3.44 0.34 8.77
N GLU A 437 2.21 0.73 9.15
CA GLU A 437 0.96 0.12 8.68
C GLU A 437 0.91 -1.41 8.88
N GLY A 438 1.53 -1.83 9.97
CA GLY A 438 1.76 -3.23 10.33
C GLY A 438 3.08 -3.78 9.77
N THR A 439 3.96 -4.19 10.68
CA THR A 439 5.25 -4.79 10.30
C THR A 439 5.07 -5.98 9.37
N THR A 440 6.13 -6.37 8.65
CA THR A 440 6.10 -7.62 7.85
C THR A 440 5.64 -8.81 8.71
N GLN A 441 6.06 -8.87 9.98
CA GLN A 441 5.61 -9.93 10.88
C GLN A 441 4.10 -9.90 11.13
N LEU A 442 3.47 -8.72 11.22
CA LEU A 442 2.01 -8.61 11.32
C LEU A 442 1.29 -9.03 10.03
N GLN A 443 1.93 -8.87 8.85
CA GLN A 443 1.40 -9.40 7.61
C GLN A 443 1.43 -10.94 7.61
N VAL A 444 2.49 -11.55 8.15
CA VAL A 444 2.58 -13.01 8.36
C VAL A 444 1.44 -13.49 9.26
N VAL A 445 1.20 -12.82 10.39
CA VAL A 445 0.10 -13.16 11.32
C VAL A 445 -1.26 -12.99 10.62
N ALA A 446 -1.47 -11.92 9.85
CA ALA A 446 -2.72 -11.72 9.11
C ALA A 446 -2.95 -12.81 8.04
N ALA A 447 -1.88 -13.29 7.40
CA ALA A 447 -1.94 -14.34 6.38
C ALA A 447 -2.09 -15.75 6.96
N SER A 448 -1.64 -15.99 8.20
CA SER A 448 -1.55 -17.35 8.78
C SER A 448 -2.89 -18.11 8.76
N ARG A 449 -4.00 -17.42 9.00
CA ARG A 449 -5.35 -18.04 8.93
C ARG A 449 -5.69 -18.54 7.53
N TYR A 450 -5.27 -17.82 6.48
CA TYR A 450 -5.51 -18.19 5.08
C TYR A 450 -4.56 -19.29 4.61
N ILE A 451 -3.37 -19.37 5.20
CA ILE A 451 -2.44 -20.49 5.04
C ILE A 451 -3.05 -21.74 5.66
N SER A 452 -3.43 -21.66 6.93
CA SER A 452 -3.90 -22.82 7.71
C SER A 452 -5.23 -23.38 7.21
N ASN A 453 -6.16 -22.55 6.74
CA ASN A 453 -7.47 -23.00 6.22
C ASN A 453 -7.46 -23.38 4.74
N GLY A 454 -6.30 -23.34 4.07
CA GLY A 454 -6.14 -23.74 2.67
C GLY A 454 -6.60 -22.73 1.63
N THR A 455 -6.94 -21.49 2.03
CA THR A 455 -7.43 -20.47 1.10
C THR A 455 -6.40 -20.20 -0.02
N TYR A 456 -5.13 -19.97 0.33
CA TYR A 456 -4.10 -19.72 -0.68
C TYR A 456 -3.85 -20.91 -1.59
N LEU A 457 -3.84 -22.12 -1.05
CA LEU A 457 -3.68 -23.34 -1.86
C LEU A 457 -4.79 -23.46 -2.90
N ASN A 458 -6.05 -23.20 -2.51
CA ASN A 458 -7.18 -23.24 -3.44
C ASN A 458 -7.03 -22.17 -4.53
N ILE A 459 -6.60 -20.94 -4.17
CA ILE A 459 -6.33 -19.87 -5.14
C ILE A 459 -5.23 -20.28 -6.12
N MET A 460 -4.11 -20.82 -5.63
CA MET A 460 -3.02 -21.28 -6.49
C MET A 460 -3.46 -22.40 -7.45
N ARG A 461 -4.29 -23.34 -6.98
CA ARG A 461 -4.83 -24.43 -7.82
C ARG A 461 -5.81 -23.88 -8.88
N GLU A 462 -6.65 -22.89 -8.51
CA GLU A 462 -7.52 -22.20 -9.46
C GLU A 462 -6.69 -21.51 -10.55
N MET A 463 -5.68 -20.70 -10.17
CA MET A 463 -4.79 -20.02 -11.13
C MET A 463 -3.99 -21.00 -12.01
N LEU A 464 -3.59 -22.16 -11.47
CA LEU A 464 -2.95 -23.21 -12.24
C LEU A 464 -3.90 -23.88 -13.26
N SER A 465 -5.22 -23.80 -13.08
CA SER A 465 -6.19 -24.32 -14.06
C SER A 465 -6.34 -23.39 -15.27
N GLU A 466 -6.00 -22.11 -15.16
CA GLU A 466 -6.07 -21.15 -16.26
C GLU A 466 -5.01 -21.47 -17.33
N GLU A 467 -5.35 -21.26 -18.59
CA GLU A 467 -4.41 -21.49 -19.70
C GLU A 467 -3.33 -20.41 -19.74
N VAL A 468 -2.13 -20.79 -20.14
CA VAL A 468 -1.01 -19.89 -20.44
C VAL A 468 -0.55 -20.11 -21.87
N ALA A 469 0.04 -19.07 -22.47
CA ALA A 469 0.61 -19.17 -23.81
C ALA A 469 1.66 -20.32 -23.88
N ASP A 470 1.72 -21.02 -25.03
CA ASP A 470 2.51 -22.25 -25.20
C ASP A 470 3.97 -22.11 -24.75
N GLY A 471 4.59 -20.96 -25.00
CA GLY A 471 5.96 -20.68 -24.59
C GLY A 471 6.18 -20.69 -23.07
N PHE A 472 5.13 -20.53 -22.27
CA PHE A 472 5.20 -20.48 -20.80
C PHE A 472 4.72 -21.76 -20.11
N LYS A 473 4.22 -22.77 -20.85
CA LYS A 473 3.82 -24.07 -20.29
C LYS A 473 4.93 -24.75 -19.47
N PRO A 474 6.21 -24.74 -19.90
CA PRO A 474 7.30 -25.29 -19.09
C PRO A 474 7.50 -24.54 -17.74
N LEU A 475 7.36 -23.21 -17.73
CA LEU A 475 7.43 -22.43 -16.49
C LEU A 475 6.24 -22.71 -15.58
N LYS A 476 5.04 -22.84 -16.14
CA LYS A 476 3.84 -23.22 -15.39
C LYS A 476 4.00 -24.57 -14.68
N ALA A 477 4.60 -25.55 -15.36
CA ALA A 477 4.88 -26.86 -14.75
C ALA A 477 5.83 -26.76 -13.54
N ARG A 478 6.83 -25.86 -13.59
CA ARG A 478 7.73 -25.59 -12.47
C ARG A 478 6.99 -24.93 -11.30
N VAL A 479 6.10 -23.97 -11.59
CA VAL A 479 5.26 -23.34 -10.56
C VAL A 479 4.31 -24.36 -9.93
N ALA A 480 3.72 -25.27 -10.71
CA ALA A 480 2.90 -26.36 -10.18
C ALA A 480 3.68 -27.24 -9.19
N ALA A 481 4.93 -27.57 -9.49
CA ALA A 481 5.79 -28.31 -8.55
C ALA A 481 6.09 -27.51 -7.27
N MET A 482 6.21 -26.18 -7.34
CA MET A 482 6.32 -25.32 -6.13
C MET A 482 5.03 -25.35 -5.31
N VAL A 483 3.86 -25.35 -5.94
CA VAL A 483 2.56 -25.45 -5.25
C VAL A 483 2.45 -26.79 -4.51
N ASP A 484 2.91 -27.90 -5.11
CA ASP A 484 2.94 -29.21 -4.44
C ASP A 484 3.88 -29.21 -3.23
N GLN A 485 5.04 -28.53 -3.32
CA GLN A 485 5.96 -28.36 -2.19
C GLN A 485 5.33 -27.49 -1.08
N TYR A 486 4.63 -26.43 -1.45
CA TYR A 486 3.91 -25.57 -0.49
C TYR A 486 2.82 -26.35 0.26
N GLU A 487 2.01 -27.15 -0.45
CA GLU A 487 1.00 -28.02 0.16
C GLU A 487 1.63 -28.99 1.18
N ALA A 488 2.73 -29.64 0.80
CA ALA A 488 3.50 -30.52 1.69
C ALA A 488 4.07 -29.74 2.90
N GLY A 489 4.55 -28.51 2.69
CA GLY A 489 5.03 -27.62 3.75
C GLY A 489 3.96 -27.25 4.75
N VAL A 490 2.77 -26.88 4.26
CA VAL A 490 1.59 -26.57 5.11
C VAL A 490 1.21 -27.80 5.95
N ALA A 491 1.19 -29.00 5.34
CA ALA A 491 0.89 -30.24 6.05
C ALA A 491 1.94 -30.52 7.14
N ALA A 492 3.23 -30.34 6.84
CA ALA A 492 4.33 -30.56 7.78
C ALA A 492 4.25 -29.59 8.98
N VAL A 493 4.01 -28.30 8.74
CA VAL A 493 3.87 -27.30 9.81
C VAL A 493 2.67 -27.61 10.70
N LYS A 494 1.53 -27.98 10.13
CA LYS A 494 0.31 -28.33 10.88
C LYS A 494 0.45 -29.63 11.69
N ALA A 495 1.39 -30.51 11.34
CA ALA A 495 1.65 -31.74 12.08
C ALA A 495 2.39 -31.52 13.42
N HIS A 496 2.98 -30.34 13.65
CA HIS A 496 3.55 -30.01 14.95
C HIS A 496 2.44 -29.79 15.98
N GLU A 497 2.57 -30.39 17.15
CA GLU A 497 1.62 -30.24 18.27
C GLU A 497 1.69 -28.86 18.93
N SER A 498 2.88 -28.24 18.91
CA SER A 498 3.12 -26.93 19.52
C SER A 498 2.68 -25.78 18.62
N GLN A 499 1.77 -24.94 19.12
CA GLN A 499 1.35 -23.71 18.43
C GLN A 499 2.53 -22.74 18.22
N ASP A 500 3.42 -22.62 19.21
CA ASP A 500 4.63 -21.77 19.11
C ASP A 500 5.52 -22.19 17.92
N VAL A 501 5.65 -23.50 17.66
CA VAL A 501 6.40 -24.03 16.51
C VAL A 501 5.68 -23.70 15.22
N GLN A 502 4.36 -23.89 15.16
CA GLN A 502 3.58 -23.54 13.97
C GLN A 502 3.70 -22.04 13.68
N ASP A 503 3.53 -21.17 14.68
CA ASP A 503 3.64 -19.72 14.54
C ASP A 503 5.03 -19.29 14.08
N PHE A 504 6.08 -19.94 14.59
CA PHE A 504 7.46 -19.70 14.16
C PHE A 504 7.68 -20.07 12.69
N LEU A 505 7.12 -21.18 12.23
CA LEU A 505 7.28 -21.69 10.87
C LEU A 505 6.36 -20.99 9.85
N TYR A 506 5.28 -20.31 10.27
CA TYR A 506 4.39 -19.58 9.36
C TYR A 506 5.11 -18.52 8.52
N ARG A 507 6.21 -17.94 9.00
CA ARG A 507 7.02 -17.03 8.18
C ARG A 507 7.55 -17.74 6.93
N ARG A 508 7.99 -18.98 7.03
CA ARG A 508 8.49 -19.76 5.88
C ARG A 508 7.39 -20.05 4.87
N LEU A 509 6.22 -20.43 5.36
CA LEU A 509 5.05 -20.65 4.50
C LEU A 509 4.55 -19.36 3.86
N TYR A 510 4.63 -18.23 4.56
CA TYR A 510 4.29 -16.92 4.04
C TYR A 510 5.21 -16.54 2.86
N ASP A 511 6.51 -16.69 3.02
CA ASP A 511 7.50 -16.37 1.98
C ASP A 511 7.29 -17.29 0.76
N MET A 512 7.12 -18.61 0.95
CA MET A 512 6.78 -19.56 -0.13
C MET A 512 5.48 -19.14 -0.85
N ASN A 513 4.43 -18.81 -0.10
CA ASN A 513 3.16 -18.39 -0.64
C ASN A 513 3.31 -17.12 -1.51
N GLY A 514 4.02 -16.11 -1.02
CA GLY A 514 4.25 -14.86 -1.72
C GLY A 514 4.93 -15.07 -3.07
N VAL A 515 6.04 -15.80 -3.10
CA VAL A 515 6.79 -16.00 -4.35
C VAL A 515 6.04 -16.89 -5.35
N ILE A 516 5.22 -17.84 -4.88
CA ILE A 516 4.39 -18.69 -5.76
C ILE A 516 3.24 -17.86 -6.38
N LEU A 517 2.51 -17.08 -5.58
CA LEU A 517 1.43 -16.22 -6.08
C LEU A 517 1.97 -15.20 -7.10
N MET A 518 3.08 -14.54 -6.79
CA MET A 518 3.73 -13.61 -7.71
C MET A 518 4.19 -14.31 -8.99
N SER A 519 4.69 -15.53 -8.92
CA SER A 519 5.05 -16.34 -10.10
C SER A 519 3.84 -16.64 -10.99
N LEU A 520 2.70 -17.00 -10.39
CA LEU A 520 1.46 -17.28 -11.12
C LEU A 520 0.92 -16.04 -11.81
N LEU A 521 0.87 -14.90 -11.10
CA LEU A 521 0.41 -13.64 -11.65
C LEU A 521 1.31 -13.14 -12.78
N LEU A 522 2.63 -13.20 -12.58
CA LEU A 522 3.60 -12.77 -13.59
C LEU A 522 3.57 -13.67 -14.83
N LEU A 523 3.29 -14.98 -14.68
CA LEU A 523 3.04 -15.88 -15.81
C LEU A 523 1.78 -15.51 -16.59
N ALA A 524 0.71 -15.13 -15.91
CA ALA A 524 -0.51 -14.66 -16.54
C ALA A 524 -0.25 -13.36 -17.33
N ASP A 525 0.49 -12.40 -16.74
CA ASP A 525 0.88 -11.17 -17.43
C ASP A 525 1.82 -11.44 -18.61
N ALA A 526 2.81 -12.33 -18.47
CA ALA A 526 3.69 -12.74 -19.57
C ALA A 526 2.94 -13.47 -20.70
N SER A 527 1.88 -14.19 -20.39
CA SER A 527 1.02 -14.82 -21.40
C SER A 527 0.22 -13.81 -22.21
N ARG A 528 -0.15 -12.66 -21.59
CA ARG A 528 -0.82 -11.54 -22.26
C ARG A 528 0.16 -10.66 -23.02
N SER A 529 1.38 -10.49 -22.51
CA SER A 529 2.46 -9.73 -23.17
C SER A 529 3.83 -10.33 -22.85
N ALA A 530 4.27 -11.23 -23.73
CA ALA A 530 5.60 -11.84 -23.63
C ALA A 530 6.75 -10.83 -23.80
N GLU A 531 6.51 -9.77 -24.56
CA GLU A 531 7.48 -8.70 -24.78
C GLU A 531 7.81 -7.96 -23.48
N LEU A 532 6.80 -7.57 -22.72
CA LEU A 532 6.95 -6.82 -21.47
C LEU A 532 7.44 -7.71 -20.33
N PHE A 533 6.86 -8.88 -20.14
CA PHE A 533 7.04 -9.68 -18.91
C PHE A 533 7.76 -11.02 -19.09
N GLY A 534 7.97 -11.47 -20.32
CA GLY A 534 8.52 -12.81 -20.56
C GLY A 534 9.91 -13.05 -19.95
N LYS A 535 10.80 -12.05 -19.99
CA LYS A 535 12.13 -12.13 -19.34
C LYS A 535 12.00 -12.17 -17.82
N SER A 536 11.20 -11.29 -17.25
CA SER A 536 10.95 -11.21 -15.80
C SER A 536 10.33 -12.49 -15.27
N ALA A 537 9.36 -13.08 -15.97
CA ALA A 537 8.74 -14.35 -15.59
C ALA A 537 9.76 -15.49 -15.53
N ASN A 538 10.64 -15.61 -16.54
CA ASN A 538 11.70 -16.61 -16.56
C ASN A 538 12.68 -16.46 -15.39
N ILE A 539 13.09 -15.24 -15.08
CA ILE A 539 14.04 -14.93 -14.00
C ILE A 539 13.36 -15.16 -12.65
N TYR A 540 12.15 -14.62 -12.48
CA TYR A 540 11.44 -14.67 -11.21
C TYR A 540 11.09 -16.11 -10.80
N VAL A 541 10.58 -16.94 -11.71
CA VAL A 541 10.27 -18.36 -11.41
C VAL A 541 11.52 -19.11 -10.96
N ARG A 542 12.72 -18.84 -11.54
CA ARG A 542 13.97 -19.44 -11.07
C ARG A 542 14.36 -19.01 -9.66
N MET A 543 14.17 -17.74 -9.34
CA MET A 543 14.40 -17.22 -7.99
C MET A 543 13.44 -17.88 -7.00
N ALA A 544 12.15 -17.87 -7.31
CA ALA A 544 11.10 -18.44 -6.49
C ALA A 544 11.32 -19.95 -6.20
N GLU A 545 11.73 -20.71 -7.20
CA GLU A 545 12.01 -22.15 -7.05
C GLU A 545 13.14 -22.42 -6.04
N SER A 546 14.22 -21.62 -6.09
CA SER A 546 15.32 -21.73 -5.14
C SER A 546 14.88 -21.34 -3.72
N GLU A 547 14.05 -20.33 -3.59
CA GLU A 547 13.53 -19.87 -2.30
C GLU A 547 12.55 -20.87 -1.68
N VAL A 548 11.61 -21.41 -2.46
CA VAL A 548 10.69 -22.46 -2.04
C VAL A 548 11.43 -23.71 -1.58
N ALA A 549 12.44 -24.14 -2.34
CA ALA A 549 13.26 -25.31 -1.98
C ALA A 549 14.01 -25.10 -0.65
N GLY A 550 14.58 -23.90 -0.44
CA GLY A 550 15.27 -23.54 0.80
C GLY A 550 14.33 -23.54 2.02
N HIS A 551 13.16 -22.93 1.88
CA HIS A 551 12.16 -22.93 2.95
C HIS A 551 11.62 -24.33 3.23
N MET A 552 11.41 -25.13 2.21
CA MET A 552 10.93 -26.50 2.37
C MET A 552 11.96 -27.39 3.07
N ALA A 553 13.25 -27.25 2.75
CA ALA A 553 14.32 -27.94 3.47
C ALA A 553 14.32 -27.55 4.96
N TYR A 554 14.22 -26.25 5.25
CA TYR A 554 14.14 -25.75 6.63
C TYR A 554 12.95 -26.33 7.41
N ILE A 555 11.75 -26.33 6.81
CA ILE A 555 10.53 -26.86 7.46
C ILE A 555 10.69 -28.37 7.76
N ARG A 556 11.25 -29.15 6.83
CA ARG A 556 11.40 -30.61 6.98
C ARG A 556 12.38 -31.00 8.08
N GLU A 557 13.43 -30.20 8.27
CA GLU A 557 14.49 -30.49 9.23
C GLU A 557 14.19 -29.94 10.63
N PHE A 558 13.28 -28.97 10.74
CA PHE A 558 12.98 -28.27 11.99
C PHE A 558 12.27 -29.19 13.00
N LYS A 559 12.81 -29.24 14.24
CA LYS A 559 12.25 -29.97 15.35
C LYS A 559 11.74 -29.02 16.42
N ALA A 560 10.77 -29.43 17.22
CA ALA A 560 10.20 -28.59 18.27
C ALA A 560 11.26 -28.12 19.29
N GLU A 561 12.25 -28.96 19.60
CA GLU A 561 13.37 -28.65 20.49
C GLU A 561 14.29 -27.53 19.98
N ASP A 562 14.37 -27.36 18.63
CA ASP A 562 15.21 -26.35 18.00
C ASP A 562 14.73 -24.92 18.36
N LEU A 563 13.44 -24.76 18.71
CA LEU A 563 12.87 -23.48 19.07
C LEU A 563 13.61 -22.83 20.26
N GLU A 564 14.16 -23.62 21.16
CA GLU A 564 14.92 -23.13 22.31
C GLU A 564 16.22 -22.40 21.91
N TRP A 565 16.81 -22.72 20.75
CA TRP A 565 18.01 -22.03 20.26
C TRP A 565 17.72 -20.58 19.83
N PHE A 566 16.47 -20.29 19.49
CA PHE A 566 16.04 -18.95 19.05
C PHE A 566 15.53 -18.07 20.17
N LYS A 567 15.28 -18.64 21.37
CA LYS A 567 14.84 -17.88 22.54
C LYS A 567 16.06 -17.23 23.20
N ALA A 568 16.28 -15.94 22.87
CA ALA A 568 17.26 -15.14 23.62
C ALA A 568 16.77 -14.97 25.06
N ARG A 569 17.57 -15.38 26.04
CA ARG A 569 17.32 -15.22 27.47
C ARG A 569 18.32 -14.26 28.09
#